data_ed66e518a74870f110fbe076444757ce
#
_entry.id   ed66e518a74870f110fbe076444757ce
#
_cell.length_a   1.000
_cell.length_b   1.000
_cell.length_c   1.000
_cell.angle_alpha   90.00
_cell.angle_beta   90.00
_cell.angle_gamma   90.00
#
_symmetry.space_group_name_H-M   'P 1'
#
loop_
_entity.id
_entity.type
_entity.pdbx_description
1 polymer ?
#
loop_
_entity_poly.entity_id
_entity_poly.type
_entity_poly.pdbx_seq_one_letter_code
_entity_poly.pdbx_strand_id
1 'polypeptide(L)'
;MPPEKKDHVLASRCTGVTVPELEQSKAAVLSTLASTHSRRSYKHAIERFIQWYCSEPRLGFNRSVVVRYRAFLEGLTLSAATVNLHLSAIRRLADEAAESGWLSPELAIGIRRVKGVKRLGRRIGNWLTGHQAQDLLNTISLRTLRGRRDAAMIGLLLGCGLRRSETVNLRLEQLQSRQNHWVIVDMLGKGGRLRTVPVPTWCKSLIDAWLRGSRVTEGKVFRRVSKKGTRQDDGVKTDVVWYAVKRYAKRIGLDHLAPHDLRRTCARLCHEAGGELEQIQFLLGHASVQTTERYIGCKQNLKEAVNDRFHISVGRHAKLKTKEGPR
;
A
#
# COMPACT_ATOMS: atom_id res chain seq x y z
N MET A 1 3.33 8.60 48.24
CA MET A 1 4.67 8.80 47.65
C MET A 1 4.63 8.36 46.21
N PRO A 2 4.85 9.23 45.21
CA PRO A 2 4.85 8.88 43.79
C PRO A 2 6.23 8.40 43.37
N PRO A 3 6.34 7.60 42.29
CA PRO A 3 7.61 7.07 41.77
C PRO A 3 8.22 8.05 40.74
N GLU A 4 8.92 9.07 41.23
CA GLU A 4 9.88 9.84 40.46
C GLU A 4 11.25 9.21 40.59
N LYS A 5 11.70 8.43 39.60
CA LYS A 5 13.15 8.08 39.45
C LYS A 5 13.44 7.23 38.21
N LYS A 6 12.83 7.46 37.05
CA LYS A 6 13.28 6.79 35.81
C LYS A 6 13.78 7.71 34.69
N ASP A 7 13.52 9.00 34.75
CA ASP A 7 13.84 9.90 33.62
C ASP A 7 15.26 10.50 33.69
N HIS A 8 15.90 10.52 34.86
CA HIS A 8 17.22 11.12 35.02
C HIS A 8 18.42 10.23 34.60
N VAL A 9 18.21 8.93 34.39
CA VAL A 9 19.32 7.99 34.07
C VAL A 9 19.63 7.94 32.57
N LEU A 10 18.72 8.37 31.70
CA LEU A 10 18.90 8.35 30.25
C LEU A 10 19.74 9.52 29.70
N ALA A 11 19.78 10.65 30.41
CA ALA A 11 20.42 11.87 29.93
C ALA A 11 21.96 11.81 29.85
N SER A 12 22.63 10.89 30.55
CA SER A 12 24.08 10.90 30.69
C SER A 12 24.83 9.93 29.75
N ARG A 13 24.13 9.24 28.83
CA ARG A 13 24.74 8.15 28.02
C ARG A 13 25.02 8.47 26.57
N CYS A 14 24.58 9.63 26.04
CA CYS A 14 24.83 10.03 24.66
C CYS A 14 25.99 11.02 24.59
N THR A 15 27.08 10.64 23.95
CA THR A 15 28.17 11.57 23.57
C THR A 15 27.81 12.24 22.24
N GLY A 16 27.54 13.54 22.25
CA GLY A 16 27.13 14.30 21.06
C GLY A 16 25.72 14.88 21.19
N VAL A 17 24.89 14.70 20.18
CA VAL A 17 23.49 15.20 20.18
C VAL A 17 22.73 14.57 21.35
N THR A 18 22.14 15.39 22.20
CA THR A 18 21.42 15.00 23.43
C THR A 18 20.04 14.41 23.12
N VAL A 19 19.45 13.67 24.09
CA VAL A 19 18.09 13.12 23.93
C VAL A 19 17.03 14.21 23.69
N PRO A 20 17.02 15.36 24.41
CA PRO A 20 16.12 16.45 24.15
C PRO A 20 16.23 17.01 22.72
N GLU A 21 17.44 17.17 22.21
CA GLU A 21 17.68 17.65 20.84
C GLU A 21 17.20 16.67 19.78
N LEU A 22 17.38 15.36 20.01
CA LEU A 22 16.82 14.30 19.14
C LEU A 22 15.30 14.27 19.18
N GLU A 23 14.68 14.48 20.35
CA GLU A 23 13.22 14.55 20.49
C GLU A 23 12.65 15.81 19.79
N GLN A 24 13.33 16.93 19.85
CA GLN A 24 12.94 18.15 19.15
C GLN A 24 13.10 17.99 17.64
N SER A 25 14.20 17.43 17.15
CA SER A 25 14.37 17.07 15.73
C SER A 25 13.30 16.08 15.25
N LYS A 26 12.91 15.11 16.09
CA LYS A 26 11.80 14.18 15.78
C LYS A 26 10.49 14.95 15.60
N ALA A 27 10.18 15.89 16.49
CA ALA A 27 8.96 16.70 16.38
C ALA A 27 8.96 17.50 15.06
N ALA A 28 10.08 18.11 14.67
CA ALA A 28 10.24 18.82 13.42
C ALA A 28 10.03 17.88 12.21
N VAL A 29 10.69 16.72 12.16
CA VAL A 29 10.45 15.71 11.11
C VAL A 29 8.98 15.35 10.99
N LEU A 30 8.29 15.12 12.11
CA LEU A 30 6.90 14.68 12.10
C LEU A 30 5.94 15.80 11.65
N SER A 31 6.25 17.07 11.90
CA SER A 31 5.45 18.21 11.46
C SER A 31 5.45 18.37 9.93
N THR A 32 6.58 18.07 9.26
CA THR A 32 6.70 18.17 7.80
C THR A 32 5.97 17.05 7.04
N LEU A 33 5.49 16.01 7.73
CA LEU A 33 4.82 14.88 7.09
C LEU A 33 3.31 15.11 6.99
N ALA A 34 2.77 15.21 5.78
CA ALA A 34 1.34 15.41 5.55
C ALA A 34 0.49 14.17 5.91
N SER A 35 1.01 12.95 5.76
CA SER A 35 0.26 11.72 5.98
C SER A 35 0.35 11.24 7.43
N THR A 36 -0.79 11.01 8.09
CA THR A 36 -0.87 10.42 9.44
C THR A 36 -0.21 9.05 9.52
N HIS A 37 -0.28 8.25 8.44
CA HIS A 37 0.38 6.94 8.36
C HIS A 37 1.91 7.11 8.30
N SER A 38 2.40 8.03 7.50
CA SER A 38 3.83 8.34 7.42
C SER A 38 4.34 8.87 8.76
N ARG A 39 3.60 9.77 9.43
CA ARG A 39 3.93 10.26 10.77
C ARG A 39 4.08 9.10 11.76
N ARG A 40 3.12 8.17 11.81
CA ARG A 40 3.19 7.00 12.70
C ARG A 40 4.41 6.12 12.41
N SER A 41 4.68 5.85 11.15
CA SER A 41 5.81 4.99 10.74
C SER A 41 7.15 5.65 11.04
N TYR A 42 7.30 6.94 10.77
CA TYR A 42 8.52 7.69 11.08
C TYR A 42 8.70 7.86 12.59
N LYS A 43 7.63 8.18 13.31
CA LYS A 43 7.65 8.25 14.77
C LYS A 43 8.22 6.97 15.36
N HIS A 44 7.64 5.82 15.01
CA HIS A 44 8.09 4.52 15.49
C HIS A 44 9.57 4.24 15.12
N ALA A 45 9.98 4.58 13.89
CA ALA A 45 11.35 4.35 13.44
C ALA A 45 12.36 5.21 14.20
N ILE A 46 12.05 6.48 14.45
CA ILE A 46 12.93 7.40 15.18
C ILE A 46 12.97 7.03 16.66
N GLU A 47 11.84 6.76 17.30
CA GLU A 47 11.79 6.33 18.71
C GLU A 47 12.60 5.06 18.95
N ARG A 48 12.49 4.09 18.04
CA ARG A 48 13.30 2.87 18.11
C ARG A 48 14.80 3.14 17.96
N PHE A 49 15.17 4.10 17.09
CA PHE A 49 16.57 4.52 16.94
C PHE A 49 17.07 5.20 18.20
N ILE A 50 16.33 6.16 18.76
CA ILE A 50 16.71 6.88 19.97
C ILE A 50 16.88 5.88 21.13
N GLN A 51 15.94 4.97 21.31
CA GLN A 51 16.02 3.92 22.33
C GLN A 51 17.27 3.06 22.17
N TRP A 52 17.60 2.61 20.96
CA TRP A 52 18.80 1.83 20.68
C TRP A 52 20.07 2.66 20.84
N TYR A 53 20.05 3.93 20.40
CA TYR A 53 21.19 4.81 20.47
C TYR A 53 21.60 5.12 21.92
N CYS A 54 20.63 5.27 22.80
CA CYS A 54 20.82 5.59 24.21
C CYS A 54 20.88 4.38 25.14
N SER A 55 20.70 3.13 24.65
CA SER A 55 20.74 1.92 25.49
C SER A 55 22.14 1.60 26.02
N GLU A 56 23.18 2.05 25.32
CA GLU A 56 24.59 1.86 25.64
C GLU A 56 25.38 3.11 25.28
N PRO A 57 26.56 3.38 25.91
CA PRO A 57 27.47 4.43 25.48
C PRO A 57 27.89 4.22 24.03
N ARG A 58 27.66 5.19 23.16
CA ARG A 58 28.01 5.13 21.73
C ARG A 58 28.75 6.39 21.30
N LEU A 59 29.43 6.28 20.17
CA LEU A 59 30.02 7.46 19.51
C LEU A 59 28.91 8.48 19.18
N GLY A 60 29.29 9.72 19.04
CA GLY A 60 28.38 10.80 18.60
C GLY A 60 27.61 10.41 17.34
N PHE A 61 26.42 10.99 17.16
CA PHE A 61 25.52 10.68 16.05
C PHE A 61 26.18 10.97 14.70
N ASN A 62 26.67 9.93 14.06
CA ASN A 62 27.45 9.98 12.82
C ASN A 62 27.15 8.78 11.91
N ARG A 63 27.81 8.73 10.75
CA ARG A 63 27.66 7.66 9.77
C ARG A 63 27.92 6.25 10.37
N SER A 64 28.96 6.10 11.20
CA SER A 64 29.34 4.79 11.76
C SER A 64 28.26 4.26 12.69
N VAL A 65 27.65 5.12 13.51
CA VAL A 65 26.52 4.79 14.37
C VAL A 65 25.33 4.30 13.54
N VAL A 66 24.99 5.00 12.45
CA VAL A 66 23.85 4.61 11.59
C VAL A 66 24.14 3.32 10.84
N VAL A 67 25.39 3.04 10.45
CA VAL A 67 25.77 1.74 9.86
C VAL A 67 25.60 0.61 10.89
N ARG A 68 26.02 0.81 12.15
CA ARG A 68 25.79 -0.17 13.23
C ARG A 68 24.30 -0.38 13.51
N TYR A 69 23.50 0.69 13.52
CA TYR A 69 22.05 0.58 13.67
C TYR A 69 21.43 -0.20 12.52
N ARG A 70 21.88 0.00 11.29
CA ARG A 70 21.44 -0.78 10.14
C ARG A 70 21.73 -2.27 10.37
N ALA A 71 22.95 -2.64 10.77
CA ALA A 71 23.33 -4.03 11.07
C ALA A 71 22.45 -4.61 12.20
N PHE A 72 22.19 -3.83 13.25
CA PHE A 72 21.25 -4.21 14.31
C PHE A 72 19.85 -4.53 13.76
N LEU A 73 19.30 -3.68 12.87
CA LEU A 73 17.98 -3.92 12.25
C LEU A 73 17.99 -5.17 11.35
N GLU A 74 19.07 -5.41 10.63
CA GLU A 74 19.24 -6.62 9.80
C GLU A 74 19.26 -7.89 10.66
N GLY A 75 19.92 -7.86 11.82
CA GLY A 75 19.92 -8.95 12.79
C GLY A 75 18.55 -9.27 13.40
N LEU A 76 17.61 -8.32 13.37
CA LEU A 76 16.22 -8.54 13.82
C LEU A 76 15.32 -9.18 12.74
N THR A 77 15.88 -9.70 11.67
CA THR A 77 15.17 -10.35 10.57
C THR A 77 14.05 -9.48 9.93
N LEU A 78 14.18 -8.16 10.04
CA LEU A 78 13.22 -7.22 9.44
C LEU A 78 13.34 -7.23 7.91
N SER A 79 12.20 -6.97 7.23
CA SER A 79 12.22 -6.86 5.78
C SER A 79 13.10 -5.69 5.31
N ALA A 80 13.78 -5.83 4.16
CA ALA A 80 14.57 -4.75 3.55
C ALA A 80 13.77 -3.43 3.40
N ALA A 81 12.46 -3.53 3.17
CA ALA A 81 11.59 -2.35 3.11
C ALA A 81 11.46 -1.65 4.47
N THR A 82 11.36 -2.43 5.56
CA THR A 82 11.30 -1.89 6.92
C THR A 82 12.62 -1.26 7.32
N VAL A 83 13.74 -1.93 7.08
CA VAL A 83 15.08 -1.38 7.34
C VAL A 83 15.28 -0.06 6.59
N ASN A 84 14.93 -0.01 5.31
CA ASN A 84 15.07 1.19 4.50
C ASN A 84 14.13 2.33 4.96
N LEU A 85 12.95 2.01 5.50
CA LEU A 85 12.07 3.00 6.12
C LEU A 85 12.74 3.63 7.35
N HIS A 86 13.32 2.81 8.23
CA HIS A 86 14.06 3.28 9.40
C HIS A 86 15.22 4.19 8.98
N LEU A 87 16.04 3.76 8.03
CA LEU A 87 17.15 4.57 7.51
C LEU A 87 16.68 5.90 6.91
N SER A 88 15.54 5.90 6.21
CA SER A 88 14.97 7.14 5.66
C SER A 88 14.53 8.10 6.75
N ALA A 89 13.93 7.57 7.83
CA ALA A 89 13.51 8.40 8.96
C ALA A 89 14.72 8.98 9.71
N ILE A 90 15.80 8.20 9.88
CA ILE A 90 17.02 8.65 10.57
C ILE A 90 17.81 9.66 9.75
N ARG A 91 17.86 9.51 8.42
CA ARG A 91 18.48 10.53 7.55
C ARG A 91 17.76 11.87 7.70
N ARG A 92 16.43 11.85 7.72
CA ARG A 92 15.63 13.03 7.93
C ARG A 92 15.84 13.65 9.32
N LEU A 93 15.95 12.79 10.36
CA LEU A 93 16.29 13.23 11.71
C LEU A 93 17.65 13.93 11.74
N ALA A 94 18.66 13.41 11.03
CA ALA A 94 19.97 14.02 10.95
C ALA A 94 19.96 15.35 10.19
N ASP A 95 19.16 15.45 9.12
CA ASP A 95 18.99 16.69 8.37
C ASP A 95 18.39 17.79 9.26
N GLU A 96 17.30 17.48 10.00
CA GLU A 96 16.66 18.43 10.94
C GLU A 96 17.58 18.81 12.11
N ALA A 97 18.36 17.85 12.63
CA ALA A 97 19.35 18.15 13.67
C ALA A 97 20.46 19.07 13.15
N ALA A 98 20.84 18.97 11.89
CA ALA A 98 21.82 19.85 11.28
C ALA A 98 21.22 21.25 11.02
N GLU A 99 19.99 21.35 10.55
CA GLU A 99 19.27 22.62 10.36
C GLU A 99 19.06 23.37 11.69
N SER A 100 18.89 22.63 12.79
CA SER A 100 18.78 23.18 14.14
C SER A 100 20.14 23.51 14.81
N GLY A 101 21.27 23.23 14.14
CA GLY A 101 22.61 23.49 14.66
C GLY A 101 23.14 22.47 15.68
N TRP A 102 22.42 21.38 15.94
CA TRP A 102 22.85 20.34 16.90
C TRP A 102 23.76 19.27 16.30
N LEU A 103 23.81 19.19 14.98
CA LEU A 103 24.67 18.29 14.23
C LEU A 103 25.40 19.08 13.15
N SER A 104 26.69 18.78 12.89
CA SER A 104 27.37 19.45 11.78
C SER A 104 26.82 18.97 10.43
N PRO A 105 26.76 19.86 9.41
CA PRO A 105 26.31 19.48 8.06
C PRO A 105 27.08 18.31 7.46
N GLU A 106 28.40 18.20 7.72
CA GLU A 106 29.26 17.13 7.24
C GLU A 106 28.83 15.77 7.82
N LEU A 107 28.46 15.72 9.10
CA LEU A 107 27.97 14.50 9.76
C LEU A 107 26.60 14.12 9.18
N ALA A 108 25.71 15.05 8.96
CA ALA A 108 24.41 14.79 8.33
C ALA A 108 24.58 14.25 6.89
N ILE A 109 25.48 14.82 6.09
CA ILE A 109 25.84 14.32 4.76
C ILE A 109 26.41 12.91 4.85
N GLY A 110 27.28 12.63 5.83
CA GLY A 110 27.83 11.31 6.08
C GLY A 110 26.72 10.28 6.38
N ILE A 111 25.75 10.64 7.21
CA ILE A 111 24.59 9.80 7.55
C ILE A 111 23.71 9.58 6.30
N ARG A 112 23.48 10.61 5.49
CA ARG A 112 22.70 10.51 4.25
C ARG A 112 23.29 9.52 3.26
N ARG A 113 24.62 9.37 3.21
CA ARG A 113 25.37 8.43 2.35
C ARG A 113 25.29 6.96 2.81
N VAL A 114 24.73 6.63 3.97
CA VAL A 114 24.56 5.24 4.40
C VAL A 114 23.64 4.53 3.40
N LYS A 115 24.15 3.51 2.72
CA LYS A 115 23.34 2.77 1.73
C LYS A 115 22.26 1.93 2.41
N GLY A 116 21.08 1.90 1.81
CA GLY A 116 20.01 1.00 2.22
C GLY A 116 20.31 -0.47 1.91
N VAL A 117 19.46 -1.35 2.42
CA VAL A 117 19.51 -2.79 2.13
C VAL A 117 18.94 -3.06 0.75
N LYS A 118 19.66 -3.82 -0.07
CA LYS A 118 19.17 -4.23 -1.39
C LYS A 118 17.96 -5.16 -1.22
N ARG A 119 16.93 -4.92 -2.00
CA ARG A 119 15.80 -5.85 -2.09
C ARG A 119 16.20 -6.99 -3.04
N LEU A 120 16.64 -8.10 -2.49
CA LEU A 120 16.91 -9.31 -3.26
C LEU A 120 15.57 -10.01 -3.54
N GLY A 121 15.28 -10.21 -4.83
CA GLY A 121 14.06 -10.87 -5.29
C GLY A 121 12.82 -9.96 -5.31
N ARG A 122 11.94 -10.22 -6.24
CA ARG A 122 10.58 -9.69 -6.25
C ARG A 122 9.69 -10.74 -5.58
N ARG A 123 9.14 -10.45 -4.41
CA ARG A 123 7.92 -11.17 -4.02
C ARG A 123 6.89 -10.86 -5.10
N ILE A 124 6.66 -11.84 -5.97
CA ILE A 124 5.48 -11.86 -6.81
C ILE A 124 4.35 -11.90 -5.79
N GLY A 125 3.57 -10.80 -5.69
CA GLY A 125 2.51 -10.73 -4.68
C GLY A 125 1.47 -11.81 -4.94
N ASN A 126 0.74 -12.18 -3.91
CA ASN A 126 -0.41 -13.04 -4.05
C ASN A 126 -1.48 -12.31 -4.88
N TRP A 127 -2.06 -12.99 -5.83
CA TRP A 127 -3.27 -12.57 -6.54
C TRP A 127 -4.14 -13.81 -6.75
N LEU A 128 -5.40 -13.58 -7.01
CA LEU A 128 -6.36 -14.65 -7.29
C LEU A 128 -6.49 -14.82 -8.80
N THR A 129 -6.72 -16.04 -9.23
CA THR A 129 -7.32 -16.29 -10.56
C THR A 129 -8.78 -15.83 -10.56
N GLY A 130 -9.38 -15.67 -11.75
CA GLY A 130 -10.82 -15.33 -11.86
C GLY A 130 -11.71 -16.32 -11.10
N HIS A 131 -11.41 -17.61 -11.19
CA HIS A 131 -12.13 -18.67 -10.45
C HIS A 131 -12.00 -18.49 -8.92
N GLN A 132 -10.80 -18.32 -8.41
CA GLN A 132 -10.58 -18.09 -6.96
C GLN A 132 -11.25 -16.80 -6.47
N ALA A 133 -11.31 -15.75 -7.29
CA ALA A 133 -12.02 -14.52 -6.96
C ALA A 133 -13.54 -14.77 -6.87
N GLN A 134 -14.09 -15.58 -7.77
CA GLN A 134 -15.48 -15.99 -7.73
C GLN A 134 -15.78 -16.85 -6.51
N ASP A 135 -14.92 -17.84 -6.20
CA ASP A 135 -15.06 -18.69 -5.01
C ASP A 135 -15.04 -17.87 -3.73
N LEU A 136 -14.15 -16.88 -3.63
CA LEU A 136 -14.09 -15.96 -2.49
C LEU A 136 -15.45 -15.28 -2.27
N LEU A 137 -16.05 -14.74 -3.33
CA LEU A 137 -17.35 -14.08 -3.25
C LEU A 137 -18.48 -15.07 -2.91
N ASN A 138 -18.45 -16.26 -3.46
CA ASN A 138 -19.46 -17.32 -3.23
C ASN A 138 -19.49 -17.80 -1.77
N THR A 139 -18.39 -17.70 -1.03
CA THR A 139 -18.37 -18.06 0.40
C THR A 139 -19.14 -17.10 1.28
N ILE A 140 -19.55 -15.93 0.76
CA ILE A 140 -20.16 -14.86 1.54
C ILE A 140 -21.68 -14.98 1.51
N SER A 141 -22.28 -15.29 2.63
CA SER A 141 -23.75 -15.37 2.73
C SER A 141 -24.38 -13.97 2.66
N LEU A 142 -25.17 -13.72 1.62
CA LEU A 142 -25.92 -12.47 1.46
C LEU A 142 -27.23 -12.45 2.29
N ARG A 143 -27.53 -13.50 3.04
CA ARG A 143 -28.71 -13.56 3.92
C ARG A 143 -28.56 -12.63 5.13
N THR A 144 -27.32 -12.40 5.59
CA THR A 144 -27.04 -11.57 6.76
C THR A 144 -26.61 -10.16 6.35
N LEU A 145 -26.96 -9.17 7.15
CA LEU A 145 -26.54 -7.77 6.92
C LEU A 145 -25.00 -7.62 6.89
N ARG A 146 -24.31 -8.33 7.80
CA ARG A 146 -22.83 -8.37 7.80
C ARG A 146 -22.26 -8.94 6.51
N GLY A 147 -22.85 -10.05 6.02
CA GLY A 147 -22.40 -10.68 4.77
C GLY A 147 -22.61 -9.76 3.56
N ARG A 148 -23.75 -9.07 3.46
CA ARG A 148 -23.98 -8.07 2.39
C ARG A 148 -22.94 -6.94 2.42
N ARG A 149 -22.62 -6.43 3.61
CA ARG A 149 -21.57 -5.43 3.77
C ARG A 149 -20.21 -5.94 3.32
N ASP A 150 -19.82 -7.11 3.83
CA ASP A 150 -18.52 -7.70 3.56
C ASP A 150 -18.35 -8.05 2.07
N ALA A 151 -19.41 -8.56 1.42
CA ALA A 151 -19.44 -8.82 -0.02
C ALA A 151 -19.27 -7.53 -0.84
N ALA A 152 -19.97 -6.46 -0.48
CA ALA A 152 -19.83 -5.17 -1.17
C ALA A 152 -18.42 -4.58 -1.01
N MET A 153 -17.82 -4.66 0.19
CA MET A 153 -16.45 -4.21 0.42
C MET A 153 -15.43 -5.03 -0.39
N ILE A 154 -15.55 -6.35 -0.39
CA ILE A 154 -14.67 -7.25 -1.17
C ILE A 154 -14.89 -7.04 -2.67
N GLY A 155 -16.14 -6.87 -3.10
CA GLY A 155 -16.48 -6.54 -4.48
C GLY A 155 -15.79 -5.25 -4.96
N LEU A 156 -15.77 -4.20 -4.16
CA LEU A 156 -15.06 -2.94 -4.48
C LEU A 156 -13.55 -3.12 -4.57
N LEU A 157 -12.95 -3.97 -3.74
CA LEU A 157 -11.53 -4.28 -3.84
C LEU A 157 -11.19 -5.04 -5.12
N LEU A 158 -12.02 -6.01 -5.50
CA LEU A 158 -11.84 -6.86 -6.69
C LEU A 158 -12.27 -6.20 -8.00
N GLY A 159 -13.42 -5.51 -8.01
CA GLY A 159 -14.00 -4.94 -9.23
C GLY A 159 -13.52 -3.52 -9.54
N CYS A 160 -13.27 -2.73 -8.51
CA CYS A 160 -12.87 -1.33 -8.65
C CYS A 160 -11.42 -1.07 -8.21
N GLY A 161 -10.73 -2.07 -7.70
CA GLY A 161 -9.35 -1.95 -7.23
C GLY A 161 -9.16 -0.91 -6.14
N LEU A 162 -10.16 -0.62 -5.30
CA LEU A 162 -10.05 0.39 -4.24
C LEU A 162 -9.03 0.00 -3.16
N ARG A 163 -8.43 1.00 -2.53
CA ARG A 163 -7.65 0.79 -1.30
C ARG A 163 -8.58 0.62 -0.11
N ARG A 164 -8.14 -0.04 0.96
CA ARG A 164 -8.93 -0.19 2.22
C ARG A 164 -9.46 1.14 2.73
N SER A 165 -8.62 2.17 2.75
CA SER A 165 -9.02 3.51 3.19
C SER A 165 -10.04 4.15 2.26
N GLU A 166 -9.92 3.96 0.96
CA GLU A 166 -10.88 4.44 -0.04
C GLU A 166 -12.23 3.74 0.15
N THR A 167 -12.23 2.41 0.34
CA THR A 167 -13.45 1.63 0.57
C THR A 167 -14.21 2.11 1.81
N VAL A 168 -13.55 2.27 2.95
CA VAL A 168 -14.24 2.67 4.20
C VAL A 168 -14.68 4.14 4.24
N ASN A 169 -14.06 4.98 3.42
CA ASN A 169 -14.40 6.39 3.32
C ASN A 169 -15.33 6.73 2.15
N LEU A 170 -15.70 5.73 1.35
CA LEU A 170 -16.64 5.91 0.24
C LEU A 170 -17.95 6.51 0.75
N ARG A 171 -18.40 7.57 0.10
CA ARG A 171 -19.67 8.26 0.38
C ARG A 171 -20.70 7.94 -0.68
N LEU A 172 -21.99 7.96 -0.29
CA LEU A 172 -23.08 7.61 -1.20
C LEU A 172 -23.18 8.60 -2.36
N GLU A 173 -22.91 9.86 -2.10
CA GLU A 173 -22.95 10.96 -3.09
C GLU A 173 -21.92 10.78 -4.21
N GLN A 174 -20.86 9.99 -3.96
CA GLN A 174 -19.85 9.67 -4.96
C GLN A 174 -20.30 8.57 -5.94
N LEU A 175 -21.32 7.79 -5.61
CA LEU A 175 -21.87 6.76 -6.49
C LEU A 175 -22.86 7.39 -7.47
N GLN A 176 -22.46 7.58 -8.72
CA GLN A 176 -23.25 8.25 -9.74
C GLN A 176 -23.38 7.39 -10.99
N SER A 177 -24.48 7.57 -11.73
CA SER A 177 -24.62 7.05 -13.08
C SER A 177 -24.13 8.09 -14.08
N ARG A 178 -23.20 7.72 -14.94
CA ARG A 178 -22.69 8.56 -16.04
C ARG A 178 -22.61 7.73 -17.31
N GLN A 179 -23.15 8.23 -18.41
CA GLN A 179 -23.12 7.53 -19.71
C GLN A 179 -23.61 6.08 -19.60
N ASN A 180 -24.72 5.85 -18.92
CA ASN A 180 -25.29 4.53 -18.63
C ASN A 180 -24.35 3.56 -17.87
N HIS A 181 -23.33 4.08 -17.22
CA HIS A 181 -22.41 3.29 -16.41
C HIS A 181 -22.32 3.82 -14.97
N TRP A 182 -22.24 2.94 -13.99
CA TRP A 182 -22.02 3.35 -12.62
C TRP A 182 -20.55 3.69 -12.38
N VAL A 183 -20.33 4.81 -11.71
CA VAL A 183 -18.99 5.30 -11.38
C VAL A 183 -18.93 5.80 -9.95
N ILE A 184 -17.73 5.77 -9.38
CA ILE A 184 -17.38 6.48 -8.15
C ILE A 184 -16.59 7.71 -8.57
N VAL A 185 -17.19 8.89 -8.37
CA VAL A 185 -16.56 10.18 -8.72
C VAL A 185 -15.72 10.70 -7.56
N ASP A 186 -14.80 11.60 -7.85
CA ASP A 186 -13.98 12.35 -6.88
C ASP A 186 -13.29 11.47 -5.84
N MET A 187 -12.84 10.30 -6.30
CA MET A 187 -12.08 9.39 -5.43
C MET A 187 -10.70 9.97 -5.15
N LEU A 188 -10.50 10.43 -3.93
CA LEU A 188 -9.24 10.99 -3.47
C LEU A 188 -8.19 9.87 -3.25
N GLY A 189 -7.20 9.83 -4.11
CA GLY A 189 -6.09 8.89 -4.04
C GLY A 189 -4.93 9.38 -3.18
N LYS A 190 -3.88 8.56 -3.08
CA LYS A 190 -2.62 8.95 -2.44
C LYS A 190 -2.00 10.15 -3.17
N GLY A 191 -1.61 11.18 -2.39
CA GLY A 191 -1.03 12.41 -2.95
C GLY A 191 -2.06 13.43 -3.46
N GLY A 192 -3.33 13.34 -3.02
CA GLY A 192 -4.36 14.34 -3.35
C GLY A 192 -4.94 14.24 -4.76
N ARG A 193 -4.62 13.18 -5.52
CA ARG A 193 -5.12 13.01 -6.89
C ARG A 193 -6.55 12.51 -6.88
N LEU A 194 -7.43 13.25 -7.55
CA LEU A 194 -8.81 12.83 -7.81
C LEU A 194 -8.86 11.91 -9.03
N ARG A 195 -9.72 10.90 -8.97
CA ARG A 195 -10.03 10.02 -10.10
C ARG A 195 -11.48 9.57 -10.07
N THR A 196 -12.00 9.24 -11.23
CA THR A 196 -13.29 8.54 -11.38
C THR A 196 -13.02 7.06 -11.59
N VAL A 197 -13.74 6.21 -10.88
CA VAL A 197 -13.57 4.76 -10.90
C VAL A 197 -14.84 4.10 -11.41
N PRO A 198 -14.82 3.41 -12.57
CA PRO A 198 -15.99 2.67 -13.06
C PRO A 198 -16.31 1.49 -12.11
N VAL A 199 -17.62 1.25 -11.94
CA VAL A 199 -18.14 0.18 -11.08
C VAL A 199 -18.83 -0.88 -11.96
N PRO A 200 -18.27 -2.07 -12.07
CA PRO A 200 -18.90 -3.17 -12.81
C PRO A 200 -20.30 -3.49 -12.28
N THR A 201 -21.22 -3.91 -13.14
CA THR A 201 -22.61 -4.21 -12.79
C THR A 201 -22.74 -5.21 -11.65
N TRP A 202 -21.94 -6.27 -11.65
CA TRP A 202 -21.95 -7.26 -10.57
C TRP A 202 -21.51 -6.66 -9.23
N CYS A 203 -20.53 -5.75 -9.24
CA CYS A 203 -20.07 -5.05 -8.03
C CYS A 203 -21.14 -4.09 -7.53
N LYS A 204 -21.80 -3.35 -8.44
CA LYS A 204 -22.92 -2.47 -8.10
C LYS A 204 -24.08 -3.24 -7.46
N SER A 205 -24.39 -4.45 -7.96
CA SER A 205 -25.43 -5.31 -7.37
C SER A 205 -25.14 -5.67 -5.93
N LEU A 206 -23.87 -5.94 -5.57
CA LEU A 206 -23.46 -6.20 -4.18
C LEU A 206 -23.60 -4.95 -3.30
N ILE A 207 -23.25 -3.78 -3.83
CA ILE A 207 -23.43 -2.49 -3.14
C ILE A 207 -24.93 -2.26 -2.89
N ASP A 208 -25.79 -2.49 -3.89
CA ASP A 208 -27.23 -2.33 -3.75
C ASP A 208 -27.85 -3.29 -2.74
N ALA A 209 -27.40 -4.54 -2.72
CA ALA A 209 -27.82 -5.51 -1.71
C ALA A 209 -27.49 -5.05 -0.30
N TRP A 210 -26.32 -4.41 -0.12
CA TRP A 210 -25.95 -3.79 1.15
C TRP A 210 -26.82 -2.57 1.47
N LEU A 211 -26.97 -1.63 0.54
CA LEU A 211 -27.74 -0.39 0.75
C LEU A 211 -29.21 -0.69 1.09
N ARG A 212 -29.85 -1.60 0.36
CA ARG A 212 -31.24 -2.04 0.67
C ARG A 212 -31.33 -2.64 2.07
N GLY A 213 -30.38 -3.49 2.45
CA GLY A 213 -30.42 -4.15 3.76
C GLY A 213 -30.09 -3.22 4.92
N SER A 214 -29.19 -2.27 4.72
CA SER A 214 -28.72 -1.35 5.75
C SER A 214 -29.55 -0.09 5.85
N ARG A 215 -30.35 0.24 4.83
CA ARG A 215 -31.13 1.49 4.73
C ARG A 215 -30.25 2.74 4.88
N VAL A 216 -29.03 2.72 4.33
CA VAL A 216 -28.16 3.90 4.26
C VAL A 216 -28.64 4.80 3.12
N THR A 217 -28.98 6.04 3.42
CA THR A 217 -29.50 7.03 2.47
C THR A 217 -28.57 8.20 2.22
N GLU A 218 -27.52 8.37 3.06
CA GLU A 218 -26.57 9.48 2.96
C GLU A 218 -25.22 9.18 3.62
N GLY A 219 -24.22 9.97 3.28
CA GLY A 219 -22.91 9.96 3.91
C GLY A 219 -22.11 8.70 3.60
N LYS A 220 -21.36 8.16 4.59
CA LYS A 220 -20.51 6.98 4.35
C LYS A 220 -21.35 5.76 3.97
N VAL A 221 -20.98 5.10 2.88
CA VAL A 221 -21.67 3.90 2.39
C VAL A 221 -21.60 2.77 3.42
N PHE A 222 -20.44 2.52 4.03
CA PHE A 222 -20.27 1.40 4.94
C PHE A 222 -20.42 1.80 6.39
N ARG A 223 -21.31 1.11 7.08
CA ARG A 223 -21.60 1.28 8.51
C ARG A 223 -21.22 0.04 9.31
N ARG A 224 -21.01 0.23 10.59
CA ARG A 224 -20.79 -0.91 11.51
C ARG A 224 -22.05 -1.76 11.60
N VAL A 225 -21.84 -3.07 11.81
CA VAL A 225 -22.91 -4.03 12.10
C VAL A 225 -22.59 -4.67 13.44
N SER A 226 -23.52 -4.59 14.36
CA SER A 226 -23.42 -5.17 15.71
C SER A 226 -23.31 -6.68 15.68
N LYS A 227 -23.02 -7.30 16.84
CA LYS A 227 -23.05 -8.77 16.97
C LYS A 227 -24.48 -9.35 16.73
N LYS A 228 -25.51 -8.58 17.06
CA LYS A 228 -26.93 -8.93 16.84
C LYS A 228 -27.37 -8.75 15.38
N GLY A 229 -26.49 -8.29 14.48
CA GLY A 229 -26.82 -8.11 13.06
C GLY A 229 -27.52 -6.79 12.71
N THR A 230 -27.57 -5.81 13.62
CA THR A 230 -28.18 -4.50 13.40
C THR A 230 -27.14 -3.49 12.91
N ARG A 231 -27.56 -2.55 12.05
CA ARG A 231 -26.74 -1.42 11.61
C ARG A 231 -26.49 -0.48 12.78
N GLN A 232 -25.28 0.06 12.86
CA GLN A 232 -24.88 1.17 13.72
C GLN A 232 -24.46 2.36 12.83
N ASP A 233 -24.71 3.59 13.25
CA ASP A 233 -24.48 4.76 12.40
C ASP A 233 -23.00 5.16 12.25
N ASP A 234 -22.14 4.60 13.07
CA ASP A 234 -20.69 4.76 12.91
C ASP A 234 -20.17 4.15 11.61
N GLY A 235 -19.26 4.84 10.97
CA GLY A 235 -18.51 4.30 9.85
C GLY A 235 -17.62 3.12 10.24
N VAL A 236 -17.23 2.29 9.30
CA VAL A 236 -16.31 1.19 9.52
C VAL A 236 -14.85 1.66 9.54
N LYS A 237 -14.01 1.03 10.35
CA LYS A 237 -12.55 1.21 10.33
C LYS A 237 -11.93 0.29 9.28
N THR A 238 -10.72 0.62 8.83
CA THR A 238 -9.96 -0.18 7.83
C THR A 238 -9.73 -1.62 8.26
N ASP A 239 -9.67 -1.88 9.57
CA ASP A 239 -9.47 -3.23 10.11
C ASP A 239 -10.67 -4.15 9.84
N VAL A 240 -11.89 -3.59 9.72
CA VAL A 240 -13.07 -4.38 9.36
C VAL A 240 -12.90 -5.00 7.98
N VAL A 241 -12.36 -4.24 7.02
CA VAL A 241 -12.05 -4.76 5.67
C VAL A 241 -10.98 -5.86 5.74
N TRP A 242 -9.94 -5.65 6.55
CA TRP A 242 -8.90 -6.64 6.76
C TRP A 242 -9.47 -7.96 7.30
N TYR A 243 -10.24 -7.89 8.39
CA TYR A 243 -10.83 -9.08 9.00
C TYR A 243 -11.86 -9.76 8.09
N ALA A 244 -12.61 -9.00 7.30
CA ALA A 244 -13.52 -9.57 6.31
C ALA A 244 -12.74 -10.39 5.27
N VAL A 245 -11.72 -9.81 4.63
CA VAL A 245 -10.90 -10.53 3.65
C VAL A 245 -10.28 -11.79 4.27
N LYS A 246 -9.63 -11.67 5.44
CA LYS A 246 -9.02 -12.83 6.12
C LYS A 246 -10.03 -13.94 6.44
N ARG A 247 -11.21 -13.58 6.90
CA ARG A 247 -12.27 -14.54 7.25
C ARG A 247 -12.69 -15.38 6.04
N TYR A 248 -12.95 -14.75 4.91
CA TYR A 248 -13.45 -15.43 3.72
C TYR A 248 -12.32 -16.09 2.94
N ALA A 249 -11.13 -15.53 2.92
CA ALA A 249 -9.94 -16.16 2.35
C ALA A 249 -9.61 -17.50 3.02
N LYS A 250 -9.70 -17.56 4.36
CA LYS A 250 -9.51 -18.83 5.11
C LYS A 250 -10.46 -19.92 4.69
N ARG A 251 -11.71 -19.58 4.32
CA ARG A 251 -12.72 -20.58 3.88
C ARG A 251 -12.38 -21.26 2.57
N ILE A 252 -11.54 -20.64 1.75
CA ILE A 252 -11.06 -21.19 0.47
C ILE A 252 -9.58 -21.56 0.52
N GLY A 253 -9.01 -21.75 1.74
CA GLY A 253 -7.64 -22.19 1.92
C GLY A 253 -6.55 -21.14 1.58
N LEU A 254 -6.88 -19.84 1.51
CA LEU A 254 -5.96 -18.77 1.14
C LEU A 254 -5.57 -17.86 2.33
N ASP A 255 -5.00 -18.45 3.37
CA ASP A 255 -4.70 -17.78 4.65
C ASP A 255 -3.83 -16.52 4.54
N HIS A 256 -2.95 -16.46 3.53
CA HIS A 256 -2.05 -15.33 3.33
C HIS A 256 -2.65 -14.17 2.54
N LEU A 257 -3.86 -14.32 1.98
CA LEU A 257 -4.51 -13.28 1.20
C LEU A 257 -4.79 -12.02 2.04
N ALA A 258 -4.48 -10.86 1.49
CA ALA A 258 -4.68 -9.56 2.11
C ALA A 258 -5.51 -8.63 1.20
N PRO A 259 -6.15 -7.58 1.72
CA PRO A 259 -6.94 -6.65 0.89
C PRO A 259 -6.16 -6.02 -0.26
N HIS A 260 -4.85 -5.82 -0.11
CA HIS A 260 -4.01 -5.28 -1.18
C HIS A 260 -3.81 -6.27 -2.33
N ASP A 261 -3.87 -7.57 -2.04
CA ASP A 261 -3.78 -8.63 -3.05
C ASP A 261 -5.05 -8.67 -3.92
N LEU A 262 -6.24 -8.35 -3.35
CA LEU A 262 -7.48 -8.22 -4.12
C LEU A 262 -7.42 -7.05 -5.13
N ARG A 263 -6.84 -5.93 -4.72
CA ARG A 263 -6.60 -4.81 -5.65
C ARG A 263 -5.58 -5.19 -6.73
N ARG A 264 -4.56 -5.99 -6.40
CA ARG A 264 -3.62 -6.55 -7.37
C ARG A 264 -4.31 -7.54 -8.31
N THR A 265 -5.22 -8.36 -7.78
CA THR A 265 -6.09 -9.25 -8.56
C THR A 265 -6.93 -8.46 -9.56
N CYS A 266 -7.56 -7.36 -9.14
CA CYS A 266 -8.30 -6.47 -10.05
C CYS A 266 -7.43 -6.04 -11.23
N ALA A 267 -6.23 -5.50 -10.97
CA ALA A 267 -5.32 -5.07 -12.02
C ALA A 267 -4.96 -6.19 -12.99
N ARG A 268 -4.66 -7.38 -12.45
CA ARG A 268 -4.26 -8.53 -13.24
C ARG A 268 -5.40 -9.06 -14.10
N LEU A 269 -6.59 -9.21 -13.53
CA LEU A 269 -7.76 -9.66 -14.29
C LEU A 269 -8.15 -8.67 -15.39
N CYS A 270 -8.03 -7.35 -15.14
CA CYS A 270 -8.21 -6.35 -16.18
C CYS A 270 -7.20 -6.51 -17.33
N HIS A 271 -5.94 -6.77 -17.00
CA HIS A 271 -4.90 -6.98 -18.00
C HIS A 271 -5.09 -8.29 -18.77
N GLU A 272 -5.42 -9.38 -18.09
CA GLU A 272 -5.72 -10.69 -18.71
C GLU A 272 -6.95 -10.61 -19.64
N ALA A 273 -7.88 -9.70 -19.35
CA ALA A 273 -9.02 -9.39 -20.21
C ALA A 273 -8.68 -8.43 -21.38
N GLY A 274 -7.40 -8.12 -21.61
CA GLY A 274 -6.96 -7.25 -22.71
C GLY A 274 -6.99 -5.75 -22.39
N GLY A 275 -7.18 -5.36 -21.14
CA GLY A 275 -7.17 -3.95 -20.73
C GLY A 275 -5.78 -3.32 -20.89
N GLU A 276 -5.74 -2.11 -21.42
CA GLU A 276 -4.52 -1.32 -21.59
C GLU A 276 -3.92 -0.89 -20.25
N LEU A 277 -2.60 -0.82 -20.18
CA LEU A 277 -1.87 -0.48 -18.94
C LEU A 277 -2.22 0.91 -18.41
N GLU A 278 -2.41 1.88 -19.30
CA GLU A 278 -2.82 3.25 -18.96
C GLU A 278 -4.21 3.27 -18.34
N GLN A 279 -5.16 2.53 -18.89
CA GLN A 279 -6.52 2.43 -18.36
C GLN A 279 -6.49 1.77 -16.96
N ILE A 280 -5.68 0.74 -16.77
CA ILE A 280 -5.49 0.10 -15.46
C ILE A 280 -4.78 1.06 -14.49
N GLN A 281 -3.84 1.87 -14.96
CA GLN A 281 -3.19 2.91 -14.17
C GLN A 281 -4.22 3.94 -13.66
N PHE A 282 -5.09 4.43 -14.54
CA PHE A 282 -6.17 5.37 -14.17
C PHE A 282 -7.14 4.75 -13.17
N LEU A 283 -7.61 3.52 -13.44
CA LEU A 283 -8.48 2.77 -12.52
C LEU A 283 -7.88 2.69 -11.11
N LEU A 284 -6.61 2.34 -11.02
CA LEU A 284 -5.93 2.17 -9.75
C LEU A 284 -5.46 3.51 -9.14
N GLY A 285 -5.30 4.57 -9.92
CA GLY A 285 -4.68 5.82 -9.49
C GLY A 285 -3.23 5.63 -9.08
N HIS A 286 -2.45 4.97 -9.93
CA HIS A 286 -1.00 4.88 -9.80
C HIS A 286 -0.33 6.12 -10.38
N ALA A 287 0.73 6.60 -9.73
CA ALA A 287 1.45 7.79 -10.17
C ALA A 287 2.24 7.57 -11.47
N SER A 288 2.61 6.31 -11.78
CA SER A 288 3.32 5.93 -13.01
C SER A 288 2.89 4.56 -13.51
N VAL A 289 3.00 4.36 -14.83
CA VAL A 289 2.76 3.08 -15.53
C VAL A 289 3.68 2.00 -14.97
N GLN A 290 4.94 2.31 -14.67
CA GLN A 290 5.89 1.38 -14.05
C GLN A 290 5.39 0.76 -12.74
N THR A 291 4.59 1.50 -11.97
CA THR A 291 3.95 0.96 -10.77
C THR A 291 2.88 -0.07 -11.16
N THR A 292 2.14 0.16 -12.23
CA THR A 292 1.12 -0.74 -12.76
C THR A 292 1.78 -2.00 -13.32
N GLU A 293 2.81 -1.88 -14.12
CA GLU A 293 3.61 -3.01 -14.65
C GLU A 293 4.14 -3.92 -13.54
N ARG A 294 4.73 -3.33 -12.47
CA ARG A 294 5.17 -4.11 -11.30
C ARG A 294 4.02 -4.82 -10.59
N TYR A 295 2.84 -4.21 -10.60
CA TYR A 295 1.65 -4.77 -9.97
C TYR A 295 1.14 -5.99 -10.71
N ILE A 296 1.11 -5.92 -12.02
CA ILE A 296 0.62 -6.97 -12.93
C ILE A 296 1.69 -8.04 -13.13
N GLY A 297 2.97 -7.69 -12.99
CA GLY A 297 4.09 -8.60 -13.26
C GLY A 297 4.23 -8.90 -14.77
N CYS A 298 4.01 -7.87 -15.61
CA CYS A 298 4.11 -7.99 -17.06
C CYS A 298 5.45 -8.61 -17.48
N LYS A 299 5.36 -9.65 -18.31
CA LYS A 299 6.46 -10.24 -19.06
C LYS A 299 6.08 -10.16 -20.53
N GLN A 300 7.09 -10.04 -21.40
CA GLN A 300 6.88 -10.12 -22.82
C GLN A 300 6.22 -11.47 -23.17
N ASN A 301 5.07 -11.44 -23.84
CA ASN A 301 4.43 -12.64 -24.34
C ASN A 301 4.98 -12.96 -25.74
N LEU A 302 5.89 -13.92 -25.82
CA LEU A 302 6.50 -14.31 -27.08
C LEU A 302 5.60 -15.19 -27.95
N LYS A 303 4.52 -15.76 -27.37
CA LYS A 303 3.55 -16.59 -28.12
C LYS A 303 2.52 -15.74 -28.86
N GLU A 304 2.23 -14.56 -28.34
CA GLU A 304 1.32 -13.56 -28.92
C GLU A 304 2.01 -12.20 -28.86
N ALA A 305 3.06 -12.06 -29.64
CA ALA A 305 3.84 -10.84 -29.68
C ALA A 305 3.00 -9.68 -30.25
N VAL A 306 3.08 -8.51 -29.62
CA VAL A 306 2.27 -7.34 -30.01
C VAL A 306 2.59 -6.87 -31.44
N ASN A 307 3.81 -7.12 -31.92
CA ASN A 307 4.23 -6.82 -33.27
C ASN A 307 3.69 -7.80 -34.33
N ASP A 308 3.12 -8.94 -33.93
CA ASP A 308 2.43 -9.87 -34.84
C ASP A 308 1.01 -9.39 -35.19
N ARG A 309 0.49 -8.39 -34.45
CA ARG A 309 -0.88 -7.87 -34.65
C ARG A 309 -1.02 -6.88 -35.79
N PHE A 310 0.08 -6.39 -36.37
CA PHE A 310 0.04 -5.55 -37.56
C PHE A 310 0.70 -6.26 -38.74
N HIS A 311 0.10 -6.10 -39.92
CA HIS A 311 0.61 -6.71 -41.16
C HIS A 311 1.20 -5.63 -42.05
N ILE A 312 2.48 -5.81 -42.42
CA ILE A 312 3.10 -5.05 -43.49
C ILE A 312 3.24 -5.97 -44.69
N SER A 313 2.59 -5.64 -45.81
CA SER A 313 2.80 -6.37 -47.05
C SER A 313 4.08 -5.89 -47.74
N VAL A 314 5.08 -6.77 -47.84
CA VAL A 314 6.27 -6.51 -48.61
C VAL A 314 5.94 -6.83 -50.07
N GLY A 315 5.99 -5.82 -50.97
CA GLY A 315 5.75 -5.98 -52.39
C GLY A 315 6.65 -7.06 -52.98
N ARG A 316 6.17 -7.75 -54.04
CA ARG A 316 6.75 -8.97 -54.63
C ARG A 316 8.20 -8.86 -55.17
N HIS A 317 8.99 -7.85 -54.83
CA HIS A 317 10.36 -7.66 -55.36
C HIS A 317 11.51 -8.07 -54.44
N ALA A 318 11.26 -8.72 -53.30
CA ALA A 318 12.33 -9.29 -52.49
C ALA A 318 12.19 -10.80 -52.36
N LYS A 319 12.63 -11.53 -53.41
CA LYS A 319 13.00 -12.94 -53.26
C LYS A 319 14.26 -13.01 -52.38
N LEU A 320 14.10 -13.04 -51.09
CA LEU A 320 15.16 -13.47 -50.20
C LEU A 320 15.42 -14.95 -50.42
N LYS A 321 16.54 -15.26 -51.11
CA LYS A 321 17.09 -16.62 -51.16
C LYS A 321 17.44 -17.03 -49.74
N THR A 322 16.61 -17.83 -49.12
CA THR A 322 16.99 -18.62 -47.95
C THR A 322 18.06 -19.61 -48.40
N LYS A 323 19.32 -19.37 -48.01
CA LYS A 323 20.37 -20.40 -48.07
C LYS A 323 20.01 -21.45 -47.03
N GLU A 324 19.61 -22.64 -47.52
CA GLU A 324 19.60 -23.85 -46.70
C GLU A 324 21.05 -24.10 -46.25
N GLY A 325 21.29 -24.19 -44.96
CA GLY A 325 22.55 -24.60 -44.38
C GLY A 325 22.72 -26.12 -44.52
N PRO A 326 23.94 -26.64 -44.63
CA PRO A 326 24.19 -28.07 -44.81
C PRO A 326 23.89 -28.85 -43.53
N ARG A 327 23.51 -30.07 -43.70
CA ARG A 327 23.17 -31.15 -42.75
C ARG A 327 24.15 -31.35 -41.63
#